data_f5c3ef61328626b7dc9828ec2cd09dff
#
_entry.id   f5c3ef61328626b7dc9828ec2cd09dff
#
_cell.length_a   1.000
_cell.length_b   1.000
_cell.length_c   1.000
_cell.angle_alpha   90.00
_cell.angle_beta   90.00
_cell.angle_gamma   90.00
#
_symmetry.space_group_name_H-M   'P 1'
#
loop_
_entity.id
_entity.type
_entity.pdbx_description
1 polymer ?
#
loop_
_entity_poly.entity_id
_entity_poly.type
_entity_poly.pdbx_seq_one_letter_code
_entity_poly.pdbx_strand_id
1 'polypeptide(L)'
;MKTVQEIRFENFELLIKEAGTIAELARKTGYDKPAYLYQLRAQVVKPNGKPLQLGRRVAARLEQGMNKPSGWMDIDHSNEPAAPNVAVSGSLKAVGNVVGVALTSPESVVYGAAVIRALLSAGKQVCVAFNDAAARAFEQAGIALNNAAAVRKHFYATEAQLSFADERLPTFALDAVIVPAARGSSLALIANGATLAPAARMAELALATKRPVLIAPCETVFSAAQLHNLQTLSAQGALILPVSAAASSEQAEFLASCVLAQLGLQ
;
A
#
# COMPACT_ATOMS: atom_id res chain seq x y z
N MET A 1 -22.59 26.93 -9.98
CA MET A 1 -22.57 25.68 -10.75
C MET A 1 -21.43 25.82 -11.76
N LYS A 2 -20.44 24.91 -11.75
CA LYS A 2 -19.31 25.01 -12.68
C LYS A 2 -19.75 24.70 -14.10
N THR A 3 -19.13 25.34 -15.08
CA THR A 3 -19.33 25.01 -16.49
C THR A 3 -18.57 23.73 -16.86
N VAL A 4 -18.99 23.05 -17.93
CA VAL A 4 -18.29 21.86 -18.45
C VAL A 4 -16.82 22.15 -18.76
N GLN A 5 -16.48 23.38 -19.17
CA GLN A 5 -15.08 23.74 -19.45
C GLN A 5 -14.25 23.89 -18.19
N GLU A 6 -14.82 24.43 -17.11
CA GLU A 6 -14.17 24.50 -15.80
C GLU A 6 -13.93 23.10 -15.24
N ILE A 7 -14.95 22.22 -15.31
CA ILE A 7 -14.82 20.81 -14.88
C ILE A 7 -13.72 20.10 -15.67
N ARG A 8 -13.73 20.21 -17.00
CA ARG A 8 -12.69 19.60 -17.83
C ARG A 8 -11.29 20.12 -17.53
N PHE A 9 -11.17 21.39 -17.22
CA PHE A 9 -9.87 21.96 -16.89
C PHE A 9 -9.36 21.48 -15.54
N GLU A 10 -10.21 21.42 -14.53
CA GLU A 10 -9.87 20.83 -13.22
C GLU A 10 -9.48 19.37 -13.37
N ASN A 11 -10.25 18.58 -14.12
CA ASN A 11 -9.93 17.18 -14.38
C ASN A 11 -8.63 17.01 -15.20
N PHE A 12 -8.31 17.94 -16.08
CA PHE A 12 -7.03 17.96 -16.78
C PHE A 12 -5.85 18.16 -15.82
N GLU A 13 -5.96 19.06 -14.84
CA GLU A 13 -4.95 19.23 -13.80
C GLU A 13 -4.82 17.96 -12.93
N LEU A 14 -5.95 17.27 -12.63
CA LEU A 14 -5.91 15.97 -11.95
C LEU A 14 -5.14 14.92 -12.76
N LEU A 15 -5.38 14.83 -14.08
CA LEU A 15 -4.66 13.89 -14.95
C LEU A 15 -3.16 14.23 -15.08
N ILE A 16 -2.79 15.52 -15.08
CA ILE A 16 -1.37 15.92 -15.05
C ILE A 16 -0.72 15.47 -13.76
N LYS A 17 -1.40 15.66 -12.62
CA LYS A 17 -0.92 15.23 -11.31
C LYS A 17 -0.77 13.71 -11.23
N GLU A 18 -1.73 12.97 -11.79
CA GLU A 18 -1.71 11.49 -11.86
C GLU A 18 -0.60 10.98 -12.79
N ALA A 19 -0.36 11.63 -13.92
CA ALA A 19 0.72 11.29 -14.83
C ALA A 19 2.11 11.68 -14.31
N GLY A 20 2.17 12.60 -13.36
CA GLY A 20 3.40 13.17 -12.81
C GLY A 20 3.87 14.44 -13.54
N THR A 21 3.85 14.46 -14.86
CA THR A 21 4.22 15.61 -15.70
C THR A 21 3.35 15.72 -16.95
N ILE A 22 3.26 16.92 -17.54
CA ILE A 22 2.56 17.13 -18.84
C ILE A 22 3.21 16.31 -19.96
N ALA A 23 4.52 16.16 -19.94
CA ALA A 23 5.25 15.36 -20.94
C ALA A 23 4.85 13.88 -20.84
N GLU A 24 4.74 13.36 -19.62
CA GLU A 24 4.31 11.98 -19.39
C GLU A 24 2.83 11.77 -19.74
N LEU A 25 1.97 12.75 -19.42
CA LEU A 25 0.57 12.73 -19.86
C LEU A 25 0.48 12.71 -21.39
N ALA A 26 1.28 13.53 -22.09
CA ALA A 26 1.32 13.52 -23.56
C ALA A 26 1.72 12.15 -24.11
N ARG A 27 2.75 11.53 -23.53
CA ARG A 27 3.21 10.18 -23.92
C ARG A 27 2.12 9.14 -23.75
N LYS A 28 1.47 9.10 -22.57
CA LYS A 28 0.40 8.14 -22.26
C LYS A 28 -0.82 8.31 -23.15
N THR A 29 -1.13 9.54 -23.55
CA THR A 29 -2.31 9.88 -24.34
C THR A 29 -2.03 9.97 -25.86
N GLY A 30 -0.82 9.55 -26.28
CA GLY A 30 -0.44 9.44 -27.69
C GLY A 30 -0.26 10.78 -28.40
N TYR A 31 0.11 11.84 -27.68
CA TYR A 31 0.54 13.11 -28.29
C TYR A 31 2.05 13.04 -28.58
N ASP A 32 2.43 13.21 -29.83
CA ASP A 32 3.84 13.19 -30.27
C ASP A 32 4.66 14.33 -29.63
N LYS A 33 4.02 15.46 -29.36
CA LYS A 33 4.67 16.61 -28.74
C LYS A 33 3.80 17.14 -27.58
N PRO A 34 4.38 17.37 -26.40
CA PRO A 34 3.63 17.88 -25.25
C PRO A 34 3.21 19.36 -25.39
N ALA A 35 3.74 20.07 -26.40
CA ALA A 35 3.53 21.50 -26.60
C ALA A 35 2.05 21.91 -26.62
N TYR A 36 1.19 21.07 -27.23
CA TYR A 36 -0.25 21.34 -27.27
C TYR A 36 -0.89 21.27 -25.87
N LEU A 37 -0.49 20.33 -25.02
CA LEU A 37 -1.01 20.24 -23.65
C LEU A 37 -0.49 21.37 -22.76
N TYR A 38 0.74 21.85 -22.99
CA TYR A 38 1.25 23.08 -22.33
C TYR A 38 0.44 24.31 -22.72
N GLN A 39 0.09 24.45 -24.00
CA GLN A 39 -0.75 25.56 -24.47
C GLN A 39 -2.17 25.51 -23.91
N LEU A 40 -2.74 24.30 -23.78
CA LEU A 40 -4.03 24.08 -23.12
C LEU A 40 -3.99 24.51 -21.65
N ARG A 41 -2.96 24.10 -20.92
CA ARG A 41 -2.77 24.47 -19.51
C ARG A 41 -2.61 25.98 -19.33
N ALA A 42 -1.83 26.60 -20.20
CA ALA A 42 -1.63 28.05 -20.20
C ALA A 42 -2.84 28.85 -20.74
N GLN A 43 -3.91 28.18 -21.16
CA GLN A 43 -5.12 28.78 -21.74
C GLN A 43 -4.78 29.82 -22.83
N VAL A 44 -3.82 29.50 -23.70
CA VAL A 44 -3.31 30.39 -24.75
C VAL A 44 -4.49 30.92 -25.58
N VAL A 45 -4.58 32.26 -25.75
CA VAL A 45 -5.62 32.90 -26.51
C VAL A 45 -5.32 32.76 -27.99
N LYS A 46 -6.30 32.27 -28.75
CA LYS A 46 -6.23 32.12 -30.20
C LYS A 46 -6.36 33.49 -30.90
N PRO A 47 -5.99 33.61 -32.19
CA PRO A 47 -6.13 34.84 -32.96
C PRO A 47 -7.58 35.42 -33.00
N ASN A 48 -8.59 34.58 -32.75
CA ASN A 48 -9.99 34.97 -32.65
C ASN A 48 -10.41 35.49 -31.26
N GLY A 49 -9.45 35.75 -30.36
CA GLY A 49 -9.71 36.29 -29.02
C GLY A 49 -10.26 35.29 -28.01
N LYS A 50 -10.43 34.01 -28.36
CA LYS A 50 -10.93 32.98 -27.43
C LYS A 50 -9.79 32.10 -26.87
N PRO A 51 -9.83 31.76 -25.58
CA PRO A 51 -8.84 30.84 -25.01
C PRO A 51 -8.96 29.44 -25.61
N LEU A 52 -7.85 28.72 -25.62
CA LEU A 52 -7.81 27.31 -26.03
C LEU A 52 -8.64 26.50 -25.04
N GLN A 53 -9.61 25.73 -25.53
CA GLN A 53 -10.55 24.98 -24.70
C GLN A 53 -10.36 23.48 -24.87
N LEU A 54 -10.66 22.72 -23.81
CA LEU A 54 -10.70 21.26 -23.81
C LEU A 54 -11.96 20.76 -24.54
N GLY A 55 -11.83 20.60 -25.86
CA GLY A 55 -12.90 20.06 -26.69
C GLY A 55 -13.15 18.57 -26.41
N ARG A 56 -14.35 18.08 -26.81
CA ARG A 56 -14.77 16.69 -26.56
C ARG A 56 -13.77 15.63 -27.10
N ARG A 57 -13.14 15.89 -28.24
CA ARG A 57 -12.13 14.97 -28.82
C ARG A 57 -10.87 14.89 -27.97
N VAL A 58 -10.45 16.00 -27.39
CA VAL A 58 -9.27 16.05 -26.49
C VAL A 58 -9.60 15.35 -25.20
N ALA A 59 -10.77 15.61 -24.61
CA ALA A 59 -11.25 14.94 -23.41
C ALA A 59 -11.26 13.41 -23.59
N ALA A 60 -11.91 12.90 -24.63
CA ALA A 60 -11.97 11.47 -24.91
C ALA A 60 -10.58 10.84 -25.12
N ARG A 61 -9.64 11.55 -25.75
CA ARG A 61 -8.27 11.06 -25.93
C ARG A 61 -7.49 11.01 -24.61
N LEU A 62 -7.70 11.99 -23.72
CA LEU A 62 -7.11 11.99 -22.38
C LEU A 62 -7.69 10.84 -21.54
N GLU A 63 -9.01 10.65 -21.57
CA GLU A 63 -9.69 9.54 -20.90
C GLU A 63 -9.12 8.18 -21.35
N GLN A 64 -9.04 7.95 -22.63
CA GLN A 64 -8.54 6.70 -23.19
C GLN A 64 -7.07 6.44 -22.79
N GLY A 65 -6.21 7.44 -22.93
CA GLY A 65 -4.78 7.29 -22.63
C GLY A 65 -4.46 7.16 -21.14
N MET A 66 -5.40 7.59 -20.27
CA MET A 66 -5.29 7.49 -18.81
C MET A 66 -6.21 6.41 -18.22
N ASN A 67 -6.76 5.51 -19.06
CA ASN A 67 -7.68 4.44 -18.68
C ASN A 67 -8.88 4.90 -17.83
N LYS A 68 -9.43 6.08 -18.16
CA LYS A 68 -10.64 6.60 -17.52
C LYS A 68 -11.87 6.18 -18.30
N PRO A 69 -13.03 5.99 -17.64
CA PRO A 69 -14.28 5.72 -18.34
C PRO A 69 -14.69 6.90 -19.23
N SER A 70 -15.41 6.59 -20.31
CA SER A 70 -15.91 7.64 -21.22
C SER A 70 -16.83 8.63 -20.48
N GLY A 71 -16.57 9.92 -20.64
CA GLY A 71 -17.29 11.01 -19.97
C GLY A 71 -16.73 11.40 -18.61
N TRP A 72 -15.65 10.75 -18.15
CA TRP A 72 -15.00 11.09 -16.88
C TRP A 72 -14.57 12.57 -16.82
N MET A 73 -14.07 13.11 -17.91
CA MET A 73 -13.67 14.52 -18.02
C MET A 73 -14.82 15.51 -17.82
N ASP A 74 -16.06 15.08 -17.95
CA ASP A 74 -17.27 15.93 -17.87
C ASP A 74 -17.94 15.88 -16.48
N ILE A 75 -17.43 15.03 -15.56
CA ILE A 75 -17.94 14.86 -14.19
C ILE A 75 -17.08 15.69 -13.23
N ASP A 76 -17.73 16.41 -12.30
CA ASP A 76 -17.03 17.18 -11.26
C ASP A 76 -16.47 16.23 -10.18
N HIS A 77 -15.15 16.03 -10.18
CA HIS A 77 -14.42 15.21 -9.20
C HIS A 77 -13.87 16.04 -8.02
N SER A 78 -14.23 17.29 -7.88
CA SER A 78 -13.70 18.17 -6.82
C SER A 78 -14.08 17.73 -5.40
N ASN A 79 -15.18 16.98 -5.27
CA ASN A 79 -15.65 16.43 -4.00
C ASN A 79 -15.33 14.92 -3.82
N GLU A 80 -14.74 14.28 -4.81
CA GLU A 80 -14.19 12.96 -4.60
C GLU A 80 -12.94 13.11 -3.71
N PRO A 81 -12.84 12.36 -2.59
CA PRO A 81 -11.58 12.27 -1.88
C PRO A 81 -10.54 11.87 -2.92
N ALA A 82 -9.47 12.65 -3.03
CA ALA A 82 -8.41 12.40 -4.01
C ALA A 82 -8.12 10.90 -3.98
N ALA A 83 -8.39 10.22 -5.09
CA ALA A 83 -8.06 8.81 -5.20
C ALA A 83 -6.62 8.68 -4.76
N PRO A 84 -6.33 7.84 -3.76
CA PRO A 84 -4.97 7.74 -3.28
C PRO A 84 -4.12 7.47 -4.51
N ASN A 85 -3.06 8.26 -4.69
CA ASN A 85 -2.04 8.00 -5.69
C ASN A 85 -1.43 6.64 -5.33
N VAL A 86 -2.13 5.59 -5.70
CA VAL A 86 -1.55 4.25 -5.76
C VAL A 86 -0.66 4.28 -6.98
N ALA A 87 0.53 4.81 -6.80
CA ALA A 87 1.65 4.46 -7.66
C ALA A 87 1.86 2.95 -7.48
N VAL A 88 1.02 2.16 -8.13
CA VAL A 88 1.28 0.74 -8.40
C VAL A 88 2.28 0.72 -9.56
N SER A 89 3.45 1.22 -9.34
CA SER A 89 4.66 0.88 -10.11
C SER A 89 5.86 1.60 -9.51
N GLY A 90 6.37 1.02 -8.51
CA GLY A 90 7.67 1.26 -7.99
C GLY A 90 7.90 0.19 -6.95
N SER A 91 8.79 -0.75 -7.19
CA SER A 91 9.43 -1.43 -6.07
C SER A 91 9.80 -0.32 -5.10
N LEU A 92 9.41 -0.46 -3.84
CA LEU A 92 9.85 0.46 -2.80
C LEU A 92 11.36 0.61 -2.98
N LYS A 93 11.89 1.83 -2.97
CA LYS A 93 13.34 2.06 -2.98
C LYS A 93 13.93 1.11 -1.97
N ALA A 94 15.04 0.46 -2.32
CA ALA A 94 15.69 -0.59 -1.53
C ALA A 94 15.49 -0.34 -0.03
N VAL A 95 14.66 -1.19 0.58
CA VAL A 95 14.30 -1.06 2.00
C VAL A 95 15.57 -1.32 2.80
N GLY A 96 15.80 -0.56 3.84
CA GLY A 96 16.92 -0.73 4.76
C GLY A 96 16.98 -2.14 5.36
N ASN A 97 17.79 -2.34 6.39
CA ASN A 97 18.12 -3.70 6.84
C ASN A 97 17.11 -4.30 7.82
N VAL A 98 16.31 -3.51 8.52
CA VAL A 98 15.42 -3.98 9.61
C VAL A 98 13.96 -3.94 9.19
N VAL A 99 13.30 -5.10 9.11
CA VAL A 99 11.90 -5.24 8.71
C VAL A 99 11.05 -5.72 9.88
N GLY A 100 9.98 -4.99 10.19
CA GLY A 100 8.99 -5.39 11.17
C GLY A 100 8.00 -6.39 10.59
N VAL A 101 7.65 -7.43 11.34
CA VAL A 101 6.59 -8.37 11.00
C VAL A 101 5.56 -8.38 12.12
N ALA A 102 4.38 -7.84 11.81
CA ALA A 102 3.28 -7.67 12.76
C ALA A 102 2.27 -8.83 12.63
N LEU A 103 2.32 -9.76 13.55
CA LEU A 103 1.49 -10.98 13.57
C LEU A 103 0.20 -10.71 14.36
N THR A 104 -0.89 -10.50 13.64
CA THR A 104 -2.14 -9.98 14.23
C THR A 104 -3.27 -11.00 14.32
N SER A 105 -3.13 -12.17 13.70
CA SER A 105 -4.20 -13.18 13.59
C SER A 105 -3.66 -14.61 13.70
N PRO A 106 -4.51 -15.62 13.94
CA PRO A 106 -4.09 -17.02 13.96
C PRO A 106 -3.47 -17.50 12.65
N GLU A 107 -3.94 -17.02 11.51
CA GLU A 107 -3.41 -17.35 10.19
C GLU A 107 -1.95 -16.89 9.99
N SER A 108 -1.50 -15.96 10.84
CA SER A 108 -0.11 -15.52 10.89
C SER A 108 0.89 -16.67 11.22
N VAL A 109 0.43 -17.78 11.78
CA VAL A 109 1.30 -18.99 11.95
C VAL A 109 1.83 -19.46 10.60
N VAL A 110 0.98 -19.49 9.58
CA VAL A 110 1.36 -19.97 8.24
C VAL A 110 1.98 -18.84 7.43
N TYR A 111 1.25 -17.76 7.24
CA TYR A 111 1.68 -16.61 6.42
C TYR A 111 2.87 -15.87 7.02
N GLY A 112 2.82 -15.60 8.33
CA GLY A 112 3.89 -14.88 9.03
C GLY A 112 5.18 -15.69 9.09
N ALA A 113 5.10 -16.99 9.31
CA ALA A 113 6.29 -17.84 9.32
C ALA A 113 6.97 -17.89 7.94
N ALA A 114 6.22 -17.93 6.85
CA ALA A 114 6.78 -17.90 5.50
C ALA A 114 7.48 -16.56 5.22
N VAL A 115 6.83 -15.44 5.56
CA VAL A 115 7.40 -14.09 5.40
C VAL A 115 8.67 -13.91 6.22
N ILE A 116 8.68 -14.36 7.50
CA ILE A 116 9.87 -14.28 8.37
C ILE A 116 11.02 -15.07 7.73
N ARG A 117 10.79 -16.33 7.32
CA ARG A 117 11.83 -17.15 6.68
C ARG A 117 12.38 -16.51 5.41
N ALA A 118 11.51 -15.97 4.55
CA ALA A 118 11.91 -15.31 3.32
C ALA A 118 12.77 -14.06 3.57
N LEU A 119 12.39 -13.22 4.52
CA LEU A 119 13.17 -12.04 4.90
C LEU A 119 14.54 -12.41 5.49
N LEU A 120 14.60 -13.40 6.37
CA LEU A 120 15.85 -13.89 6.93
C LEU A 120 16.76 -14.47 5.85
N SER A 121 16.21 -15.25 4.90
CA SER A 121 16.95 -15.78 3.74
C SER A 121 17.47 -14.68 2.80
N ALA A 122 16.74 -13.57 2.70
CA ALA A 122 17.18 -12.38 1.97
C ALA A 122 18.18 -11.50 2.75
N GLY A 123 18.70 -11.99 3.89
CA GLY A 123 19.70 -11.30 4.71
C GLY A 123 19.17 -10.13 5.54
N LYS A 124 17.84 -10.00 5.70
CA LYS A 124 17.23 -8.93 6.52
C LYS A 124 17.25 -9.29 8.00
N GLN A 125 17.31 -8.27 8.84
CA GLN A 125 17.00 -8.37 10.26
C GLN A 125 15.50 -8.23 10.44
N VAL A 126 14.89 -9.11 11.22
CA VAL A 126 13.44 -9.16 11.42
C VAL A 126 13.11 -8.83 12.87
N CYS A 127 12.20 -7.86 13.05
CA CYS A 127 11.62 -7.55 14.35
C CYS A 127 10.16 -8.00 14.36
N VAL A 128 9.81 -8.95 15.23
CA VAL A 128 8.47 -9.55 15.27
C VAL A 128 7.67 -8.99 16.44
N ALA A 129 6.42 -8.63 16.17
CA ALA A 129 5.44 -8.30 17.19
C ALA A 129 4.23 -9.23 17.08
N PHE A 130 3.62 -9.60 18.19
CA PHE A 130 2.46 -10.47 18.27
C PHE A 130 1.30 -9.77 18.95
N ASN A 131 0.09 -10.00 18.42
CA ASN A 131 -1.14 -9.86 19.19
C ASN A 131 -1.45 -11.17 19.90
N ASP A 132 -2.25 -11.14 20.96
CA ASP A 132 -2.62 -12.33 21.75
C ASP A 132 -3.18 -13.47 20.90
N ALA A 133 -3.98 -13.17 19.89
CA ALA A 133 -4.56 -14.19 19.00
C ALA A 133 -3.49 -14.94 18.19
N ALA A 134 -2.51 -14.21 17.66
CA ALA A 134 -1.37 -14.79 16.96
C ALA A 134 -0.47 -15.57 17.93
N ALA A 135 -0.20 -14.99 19.10
CA ALA A 135 0.63 -15.63 20.12
C ALA A 135 0.07 -17.03 20.50
N ARG A 136 -1.21 -17.09 20.86
CA ARG A 136 -1.87 -18.37 21.18
C ARG A 136 -1.80 -19.39 20.05
N ALA A 137 -1.96 -18.95 18.80
CA ALA A 137 -1.89 -19.84 17.65
C ALA A 137 -0.47 -20.41 17.41
N PHE A 138 0.56 -19.60 17.62
CA PHE A 138 1.96 -20.08 17.58
C PHE A 138 2.25 -21.10 18.68
N GLU A 139 1.78 -20.86 19.90
CA GLU A 139 1.91 -21.78 21.02
C GLU A 139 1.19 -23.12 20.75
N GLN A 140 -0.01 -23.07 20.19
CA GLN A 140 -0.77 -24.27 19.76
C GLN A 140 -0.04 -25.04 18.65
N ALA A 141 0.72 -24.33 17.80
CA ALA A 141 1.58 -24.96 16.79
C ALA A 141 2.93 -25.46 17.35
N GLY A 142 3.11 -25.43 18.67
CA GLY A 142 4.32 -25.92 19.36
C GLY A 142 5.49 -24.94 19.37
N ILE A 143 5.25 -23.68 19.06
CA ILE A 143 6.27 -22.63 19.07
C ILE A 143 6.09 -21.78 20.33
N ALA A 144 6.90 -22.03 21.35
CA ALA A 144 6.83 -21.37 22.64
C ALA A 144 7.32 -19.90 22.54
N LEU A 145 6.40 -18.94 22.43
CA LEU A 145 6.70 -17.50 22.26
C LEU A 145 7.28 -16.86 23.51
N ASN A 146 7.03 -17.40 24.69
CA ASN A 146 7.63 -16.95 25.94
C ASN A 146 9.15 -17.23 26.03
N ASN A 147 9.70 -17.95 25.07
CA ASN A 147 11.12 -18.28 24.96
C ASN A 147 11.68 -17.80 23.61
N ALA A 148 12.27 -16.60 23.63
CA ALA A 148 12.86 -16.01 22.44
C ALA A 148 13.91 -16.93 21.76
N ALA A 149 14.69 -17.69 22.53
CA ALA A 149 15.66 -18.62 21.99
C ALA A 149 15.00 -19.79 21.25
N ALA A 150 13.87 -20.30 21.75
CA ALA A 150 13.09 -21.35 21.08
C ALA A 150 12.51 -20.88 19.75
N VAL A 151 11.99 -19.65 19.71
CA VAL A 151 11.47 -19.05 18.47
C VAL A 151 12.61 -18.83 17.46
N ARG A 152 13.74 -18.29 17.87
CA ARG A 152 14.93 -18.14 17.00
C ARG A 152 15.39 -19.48 16.44
N LYS A 153 15.43 -20.51 17.29
CA LYS A 153 15.77 -21.89 16.86
C LYS A 153 14.78 -22.40 15.80
N HIS A 154 13.49 -22.15 15.98
CA HIS A 154 12.46 -22.54 14.99
C HIS A 154 12.70 -21.90 13.61
N PHE A 155 13.16 -20.66 13.58
CA PHE A 155 13.46 -19.93 12.34
C PHE A 155 14.92 -20.04 11.90
N TYR A 156 15.76 -20.83 12.58
CA TYR A 156 17.21 -20.93 12.33
C TYR A 156 17.93 -19.58 12.34
N ALA A 157 17.47 -18.67 13.22
CA ALA A 157 17.96 -17.30 13.28
C ALA A 157 18.79 -17.04 14.54
N THR A 158 19.77 -16.16 14.41
CA THR A 158 20.54 -15.62 15.53
C THR A 158 19.80 -14.46 16.21
N GLU A 159 20.28 -14.02 17.37
CA GLU A 159 19.75 -12.86 18.07
C GLU A 159 19.86 -11.56 17.26
N ALA A 160 20.93 -11.42 16.50
CA ALA A 160 21.14 -10.28 15.62
C ALA A 160 20.18 -10.28 14.41
N GLN A 161 19.68 -11.44 13.99
CA GLN A 161 18.79 -11.58 12.84
C GLN A 161 17.31 -11.52 13.21
N LEU A 162 16.91 -12.02 14.39
CA LEU A 162 15.51 -12.07 14.82
C LEU A 162 15.34 -11.50 16.23
N SER A 163 14.68 -10.39 16.32
CA SER A 163 14.32 -9.68 17.55
C SER A 163 12.81 -9.64 17.75
N PHE A 164 12.37 -9.31 18.96
CA PHE A 164 10.96 -9.20 19.32
C PHE A 164 10.67 -7.79 19.81
N ALA A 165 9.54 -7.25 19.34
CA ALA A 165 9.02 -6.01 19.81
C ALA A 165 8.24 -6.25 21.12
N ASP A 166 8.67 -5.56 22.16
CA ASP A 166 7.91 -5.40 23.38
C ASP A 166 7.06 -4.11 23.35
N GLU A 167 6.41 -3.76 24.44
CA GLU A 167 5.61 -2.53 24.57
C GLU A 167 6.42 -1.24 24.34
N ARG A 168 7.75 -1.31 24.33
CA ARG A 168 8.68 -0.18 24.18
C ARG A 168 9.25 -0.04 22.77
N LEU A 169 8.55 -0.54 21.76
CA LEU A 169 8.95 -0.54 20.35
C LEU A 169 9.77 0.68 19.94
N PRO A 170 11.05 0.52 19.61
CA PRO A 170 11.80 1.55 18.93
C PRO A 170 11.39 1.59 17.44
N THR A 171 10.27 2.25 17.16
CA THR A 171 9.69 2.33 15.82
C THR A 171 10.55 3.08 14.81
N PHE A 172 11.48 3.88 15.27
CA PHE A 172 12.45 4.60 14.45
C PHE A 172 13.52 3.71 13.81
N ALA A 173 13.65 2.45 14.24
CA ALA A 173 14.63 1.50 13.72
C ALA A 173 14.08 0.60 12.60
N LEU A 174 12.77 0.61 12.33
CA LEU A 174 12.17 -0.24 11.29
C LEU A 174 12.17 0.48 9.94
N ASP A 175 12.64 -0.20 8.90
CA ASP A 175 12.67 0.34 7.54
C ASP A 175 11.40 0.04 6.75
N ALA A 176 10.69 -1.01 7.11
CA ALA A 176 9.36 -1.37 6.60
C ALA A 176 8.62 -2.23 7.63
N VAL A 177 7.29 -2.34 7.50
CA VAL A 177 6.48 -3.26 8.29
C VAL A 177 5.58 -4.11 7.40
N ILE A 178 5.52 -5.40 7.69
CA ILE A 178 4.64 -6.36 7.01
C ILE A 178 3.59 -6.85 8.01
N VAL A 179 2.32 -6.81 7.61
CA VAL A 179 1.18 -7.36 8.37
C VAL A 179 0.61 -8.54 7.58
N PRO A 180 1.17 -9.74 7.74
CA PRO A 180 0.68 -10.92 7.03
C PRO A 180 -0.62 -11.42 7.68
N ALA A 181 -1.62 -11.75 6.88
CA ALA A 181 -2.90 -12.29 7.32
C ALA A 181 -3.67 -11.41 8.34
N ALA A 182 -3.86 -10.12 8.02
CA ALA A 182 -4.63 -9.20 8.85
C ALA A 182 -6.14 -9.47 8.76
N ARG A 183 -6.80 -9.65 9.90
CA ARG A 183 -8.26 -9.74 9.98
C ARG A 183 -8.92 -8.38 10.15
N GLY A 184 -10.23 -8.30 9.91
CA GLY A 184 -11.02 -7.07 9.97
C GLY A 184 -10.86 -6.29 11.27
N SER A 185 -10.74 -6.97 12.41
CA SER A 185 -10.47 -6.33 13.71
C SER A 185 -9.10 -5.65 13.75
N SER A 186 -8.06 -6.30 13.23
CA SER A 186 -6.71 -5.73 13.16
C SER A 186 -6.65 -4.57 12.17
N LEU A 187 -7.32 -4.70 11.02
CA LEU A 187 -7.44 -3.62 10.04
C LEU A 187 -8.10 -2.37 10.66
N ALA A 188 -9.18 -2.57 11.43
CA ALA A 188 -9.87 -1.48 12.11
C ALA A 188 -8.97 -0.79 13.16
N LEU A 189 -8.24 -1.56 13.96
CA LEU A 189 -7.32 -1.02 14.96
C LEU A 189 -6.20 -0.19 14.32
N ILE A 190 -5.56 -0.69 13.26
CA ILE A 190 -4.47 0.01 12.58
C ILE A 190 -5.01 1.26 11.87
N ALA A 191 -6.15 1.15 11.18
CA ALA A 191 -6.73 2.26 10.39
C ALA A 191 -7.13 3.46 11.27
N ASN A 192 -7.58 3.20 12.51
CA ASN A 192 -8.08 4.23 13.42
C ASN A 192 -7.03 4.65 14.48
N GLY A 193 -5.85 4.06 14.51
CA GLY A 193 -4.79 4.43 15.44
C GLY A 193 -5.15 4.19 16.92
N ALA A 194 -6.05 3.27 17.22
CA ALA A 194 -6.65 3.08 18.54
C ALA A 194 -6.25 1.74 19.17
N THR A 195 -4.95 1.45 19.25
CA THR A 195 -4.52 0.15 19.78
C THR A 195 -3.28 0.22 20.68
N LEU A 196 -3.29 -0.58 21.73
CA LEU A 196 -2.12 -0.91 22.55
C LEU A 196 -1.52 -2.28 22.17
N ALA A 197 -2.18 -3.04 21.29
CA ALA A 197 -1.70 -4.35 20.85
C ALA A 197 -0.40 -4.20 20.06
N PRO A 198 0.72 -4.83 20.48
CA PRO A 198 2.05 -4.53 19.94
C PRO A 198 2.17 -4.66 18.43
N ALA A 199 1.59 -5.71 17.84
CA ALA A 199 1.65 -5.92 16.39
C ALA A 199 0.88 -4.86 15.60
N ALA A 200 -0.34 -4.50 16.01
CA ALA A 200 -1.12 -3.46 15.35
C ALA A 200 -0.48 -2.09 15.51
N ARG A 201 0.06 -1.80 16.70
CA ARG A 201 0.77 -0.56 16.98
C ARG A 201 2.07 -0.42 16.15
N MET A 202 2.78 -1.51 15.90
CA MET A 202 3.95 -1.50 15.01
C MET A 202 3.58 -0.98 13.60
N ALA A 203 2.48 -1.46 13.04
CA ALA A 203 2.01 -1.00 11.72
C ALA A 203 1.50 0.45 11.74
N GLU A 204 0.73 0.84 12.77
CA GLU A 204 0.26 2.21 12.99
C GLU A 204 1.42 3.21 13.01
N LEU A 205 2.43 2.95 13.82
CA LEU A 205 3.58 3.83 13.97
C LEU A 205 4.43 3.91 12.69
N ALA A 206 4.54 2.82 11.93
CA ALA A 206 5.20 2.82 10.63
C ALA A 206 4.45 3.71 9.62
N LEU A 207 3.12 3.63 9.57
CA LEU A 207 2.29 4.53 8.76
C LEU A 207 2.46 5.99 9.18
N ALA A 208 2.39 6.29 10.48
CA ALA A 208 2.56 7.64 11.01
C ALA A 208 3.93 8.24 10.67
N THR A 209 4.98 7.42 10.63
CA THR A 209 6.34 7.84 10.28
C THR A 209 6.66 7.72 8.78
N LYS A 210 5.64 7.45 7.93
CA LYS A 210 5.77 7.30 6.48
C LYS A 210 6.75 6.21 6.05
N ARG A 211 6.86 5.16 6.84
CA ARG A 211 7.59 3.95 6.48
C ARG A 211 6.70 3.05 5.62
N PRO A 212 7.27 2.29 4.69
CA PRO A 212 6.53 1.30 3.91
C PRO A 212 5.80 0.32 4.80
N VAL A 213 4.49 0.14 4.58
CA VAL A 213 3.67 -0.86 5.27
C VAL A 213 2.96 -1.71 4.22
N LEU A 214 3.17 -3.02 4.28
CA LEU A 214 2.50 -4.00 3.43
C LEU A 214 1.48 -4.76 4.29
N ILE A 215 0.22 -4.74 3.91
CA ILE A 215 -0.86 -5.40 4.64
C ILE A 215 -1.50 -6.46 3.74
N ALA A 216 -1.55 -7.68 4.22
CA ALA A 216 -2.24 -8.78 3.56
C ALA A 216 -3.54 -9.09 4.32
N PRO A 217 -4.70 -8.57 3.89
CA PRO A 217 -5.97 -8.87 4.54
C PRO A 217 -6.38 -10.32 4.25
N CYS A 218 -6.79 -11.04 5.30
CA CYS A 218 -7.13 -12.45 5.26
C CYS A 218 -8.59 -12.67 5.66
N GLU A 219 -9.49 -12.32 4.76
CA GLU A 219 -10.94 -12.49 4.94
C GLU A 219 -11.55 -13.11 3.69
N THR A 220 -12.59 -13.92 3.88
CA THR A 220 -13.34 -14.53 2.75
C THR A 220 -14.30 -13.53 2.12
N VAL A 221 -14.88 -12.65 2.95
CA VAL A 221 -15.86 -11.64 2.54
C VAL A 221 -15.57 -10.36 3.31
N PHE A 222 -15.55 -9.24 2.62
CA PHE A 222 -15.36 -7.93 3.23
C PHE A 222 -16.70 -7.21 3.39
N SER A 223 -16.99 -6.76 4.62
CA SER A 223 -18.08 -5.83 4.90
C SER A 223 -17.73 -4.41 4.41
N ALA A 224 -18.73 -3.55 4.27
CA ALA A 224 -18.52 -2.15 3.92
C ALA A 224 -17.54 -1.43 4.88
N ALA A 225 -17.62 -1.71 6.18
CA ALA A 225 -16.71 -1.16 7.18
C ALA A 225 -15.26 -1.64 6.98
N GLN A 226 -15.05 -2.91 6.65
CA GLN A 226 -13.70 -3.44 6.38
C GLN A 226 -13.12 -2.85 5.09
N LEU A 227 -13.92 -2.69 4.04
CA LEU A 227 -13.51 -2.02 2.80
C LEU A 227 -13.13 -0.55 3.06
N HIS A 228 -13.89 0.15 3.91
CA HIS A 228 -13.57 1.51 4.34
C HIS A 228 -12.23 1.57 5.09
N ASN A 229 -11.97 0.63 6.01
CA ASN A 229 -10.70 0.54 6.71
C ASN A 229 -9.53 0.28 5.74
N LEU A 230 -9.69 -0.60 4.76
CA LEU A 230 -8.68 -0.85 3.71
C LEU A 230 -8.42 0.41 2.87
N GLN A 231 -9.47 1.14 2.51
CA GLN A 231 -9.36 2.42 1.81
C GLN A 231 -8.59 3.45 2.65
N THR A 232 -8.89 3.56 3.95
CA THR A 232 -8.21 4.44 4.89
C THR A 232 -6.72 4.09 4.98
N LEU A 233 -6.39 2.81 5.16
CA LEU A 233 -5.01 2.33 5.24
C LEU A 233 -4.23 2.61 3.94
N SER A 234 -4.85 2.37 2.79
CA SER A 234 -4.27 2.69 1.48
C SER A 234 -4.05 4.20 1.30
N ALA A 235 -4.99 5.04 1.74
CA ALA A 235 -4.83 6.49 1.74
C ALA A 235 -3.70 6.98 2.67
N GLN A 236 -3.44 6.27 3.76
CA GLN A 236 -2.30 6.52 4.65
C GLN A 236 -0.96 6.06 4.07
N GLY A 237 -0.96 5.29 2.96
CA GLY A 237 0.22 4.82 2.25
C GLY A 237 0.53 3.34 2.41
N ALA A 238 -0.37 2.54 3.02
CA ALA A 238 -0.20 1.10 3.04
C ALA A 238 -0.40 0.48 1.66
N LEU A 239 0.43 -0.51 1.31
CA LEU A 239 0.23 -1.39 0.16
C LEU A 239 -0.62 -2.59 0.61
N ILE A 240 -1.74 -2.82 -0.08
CA ILE A 240 -2.63 -3.93 0.23
C ILE A 240 -2.31 -5.10 -0.71
N LEU A 241 -1.86 -6.22 -0.14
CA LEU A 241 -1.52 -7.45 -0.86
C LEU A 241 -2.68 -8.45 -0.70
N PRO A 242 -3.40 -8.81 -1.75
CA PRO A 242 -4.48 -9.78 -1.64
C PRO A 242 -3.94 -11.18 -1.30
N VAL A 243 -4.55 -11.83 -0.31
CA VAL A 243 -4.29 -13.24 0.04
C VAL A 243 -5.60 -13.99 0.23
N SER A 244 -5.55 -15.31 0.11
CA SER A 244 -6.70 -16.15 0.40
C SER A 244 -6.90 -16.32 1.90
N ALA A 245 -8.16 -16.39 2.34
CA ALA A 245 -8.50 -16.72 3.73
C ALA A 245 -8.17 -18.17 4.10
N ALA A 246 -8.10 -19.07 3.12
CA ALA A 246 -7.67 -20.46 3.30
C ALA A 246 -6.14 -20.52 3.34
N ALA A 247 -5.56 -20.43 4.53
CA ALA A 247 -4.11 -20.48 4.72
C ALA A 247 -3.53 -21.82 4.30
N SER A 248 -2.75 -21.82 3.22
CA SER A 248 -1.94 -22.97 2.78
C SER A 248 -0.48 -22.58 2.67
N SER A 249 0.41 -23.58 2.72
CA SER A 249 1.85 -23.33 2.56
C SER A 249 2.18 -22.68 1.22
N GLU A 250 1.55 -23.11 0.13
CA GLU A 250 1.74 -22.55 -1.21
C GLU A 250 1.36 -21.05 -1.27
N GLN A 251 0.21 -20.70 -0.70
CA GLN A 251 -0.23 -19.32 -0.63
C GLN A 251 0.66 -18.45 0.27
N ALA A 252 1.20 -19.04 1.33
CA ALA A 252 2.14 -18.36 2.22
C ALA A 252 3.47 -18.08 1.53
N GLU A 253 3.98 -19.03 0.74
CA GLU A 253 5.18 -18.82 -0.08
C GLU A 253 4.94 -17.80 -1.18
N PHE A 254 3.76 -17.82 -1.82
CA PHE A 254 3.39 -16.80 -2.78
C PHE A 254 3.34 -15.40 -2.14
N LEU A 255 2.71 -15.24 -0.97
CA LEU A 255 2.72 -13.98 -0.24
C LEU A 255 4.16 -13.53 0.07
N ALA A 256 5.00 -14.45 0.56
CA ALA A 256 6.39 -14.14 0.88
C ALA A 256 7.16 -13.65 -0.35
N SER A 257 6.98 -14.27 -1.51
CA SER A 257 7.59 -13.82 -2.76
C SER A 257 7.07 -12.43 -3.20
N CYS A 258 5.77 -12.17 -3.05
CA CYS A 258 5.20 -10.84 -3.30
C CYS A 258 5.81 -9.77 -2.36
N VAL A 259 5.97 -10.09 -1.09
CA VAL A 259 6.62 -9.21 -0.11
C VAL A 259 8.06 -8.89 -0.54
N LEU A 260 8.87 -9.91 -0.86
CA LEU A 260 10.24 -9.69 -1.32
C LEU A 260 10.30 -8.82 -2.57
N ALA A 261 9.43 -9.09 -3.55
CA ALA A 261 9.35 -8.30 -4.78
C ALA A 261 9.02 -6.82 -4.50
N GLN A 262 8.05 -6.54 -3.61
CA GLN A 262 7.69 -5.18 -3.23
C GLN A 262 8.80 -4.46 -2.48
N LEU A 263 9.60 -5.17 -1.70
CA LEU A 263 10.76 -4.63 -0.98
C LEU A 263 12.03 -4.51 -1.85
N GLY A 264 11.99 -4.94 -3.11
CA GLY A 264 13.15 -4.94 -4.01
C GLY A 264 14.24 -5.94 -3.60
N LEU A 265 13.83 -7.10 -3.05
CA LEU A 265 14.70 -8.15 -2.50
C LEU A 265 14.64 -9.43 -3.36
N GLN A 266 14.72 -9.32 -4.66
CA GLN A 266 14.78 -10.47 -5.58
C GLN A 266 16.21 -10.93 -5.81
#